data_59940a5d0352e96e626ffc702aef3911
#
_entry.id   59940a5d0352e96e626ffc702aef3911
#
_cell.length_a   1.000
_cell.length_b   1.000
_cell.length_c   1.000
_cell.angle_alpha   90.00
_cell.angle_beta   90.00
_cell.angle_gamma   90.00
#
_symmetry.space_group_name_H-M   'P 1'
#
loop_
_entity.id
_entity.type
_entity.pdbx_description
1 polymer ?
#
loop_
_entity_poly.entity_id
_entity_poly.type
_entity_poly.pdbx_seq_one_letter_code
_entity_poly.pdbx_strand_id
1 'polypeptide(L)'
;ALCCIIFPMKQAIISTRDPSKLSYQNIINGNMPPWVMRFIKAVGKGINDFDMIRDKEDVLIAVSGGKDSLALAMALSIRRKWLPINYNLHAIMIDWTEHPIDPSYKPLLVQYFKDLDINFEIVEQSQFPTSFKDDFNCYLCARNRRRILFDIAAQRNFRLVAMGHHLDDLVETSMMNLFFRGDFSTMNPVQEFFDGKLYVIRPMIEIHEQVLKRLAQTYDIPVIKPVCPYDQTNIRADLKPIVNQLVKMDKFTREHVFKAHDLKCSIKRY
;
A
#
# COMPACT_ATOMS: atom_id res chain seq x y z
N ALA A 1 33.27 -47.40 13.22
CA ALA A 1 33.25 -45.95 13.32
C ALA A 1 33.16 -45.35 11.91
N LEU A 2 31.91 -45.11 11.41
CA LEU A 2 31.71 -44.35 10.16
C LEU A 2 31.30 -42.91 10.55
N CYS A 3 32.20 -42.01 10.22
CA CYS A 3 31.99 -40.58 10.38
C CYS A 3 31.12 -40.07 9.22
N CYS A 4 29.83 -39.81 9.47
CA CYS A 4 28.95 -39.12 8.52
C CYS A 4 29.26 -37.62 8.55
N ILE A 5 29.99 -37.15 7.54
CA ILE A 5 30.21 -35.74 7.27
C ILE A 5 28.88 -35.21 6.66
N ILE A 6 28.10 -34.51 7.44
CA ILE A 6 26.93 -33.78 6.95
C ILE A 6 27.44 -32.48 6.32
N PHE A 7 27.49 -32.43 4.98
CA PHE A 7 27.63 -31.19 4.24
C PHE A 7 26.35 -30.34 4.42
N PRO A 8 26.46 -29.08 4.79
CA PRO A 8 25.30 -28.21 4.77
C PRO A 8 24.85 -28.02 3.31
N MET A 9 23.67 -28.51 2.96
CA MET A 9 23.01 -28.14 1.71
C MET A 9 22.88 -26.62 1.69
N LYS A 10 23.64 -25.95 0.81
CA LYS A 10 23.33 -24.60 0.39
C LYS A 10 21.95 -24.67 -0.26
N GLN A 11 20.93 -24.18 0.45
CA GLN A 11 19.64 -23.90 -0.17
C GLN A 11 19.90 -22.95 -1.34
N ALA A 12 19.73 -23.46 -2.54
CA ALA A 12 19.70 -22.65 -3.74
C ALA A 12 18.50 -21.70 -3.58
N ILE A 13 18.77 -20.44 -3.33
CA ILE A 13 17.78 -19.37 -3.42
C ILE A 13 17.36 -19.36 -4.88
N ILE A 14 16.21 -19.98 -5.19
CA ILE A 14 15.60 -19.93 -6.52
C ILE A 14 15.22 -18.46 -6.71
N SER A 15 16.05 -17.73 -7.43
CA SER A 15 15.79 -16.37 -7.84
C SER A 15 14.63 -16.38 -8.82
N THR A 16 13.44 -16.05 -8.36
CA THR A 16 12.26 -15.80 -9.22
C THR A 16 12.32 -14.40 -9.85
N ARG A 17 13.51 -13.77 -9.91
CA ARG A 17 13.71 -12.47 -10.55
C ARG A 17 13.52 -12.61 -12.05
N ASP A 18 12.62 -11.80 -12.59
CA ASP A 18 12.49 -11.63 -14.04
C ASP A 18 13.76 -10.94 -14.59
N PRO A 19 14.58 -11.62 -15.40
CA PRO A 19 15.84 -11.07 -15.89
C PRO A 19 15.66 -9.86 -16.82
N SER A 20 14.45 -9.62 -17.33
CA SER A 20 14.12 -8.45 -18.15
C SER A 20 13.94 -7.17 -17.35
N LYS A 21 13.80 -7.25 -16.01
CA LYS A 21 13.56 -6.11 -15.14
C LYS A 21 14.84 -5.57 -14.51
N LEU A 22 14.85 -4.26 -14.29
CA LEU A 22 15.92 -3.59 -13.52
C LEU A 22 15.81 -3.93 -12.04
N SER A 23 16.92 -3.96 -11.33
CA SER A 23 16.88 -4.14 -9.88
C SER A 23 16.34 -2.91 -9.18
N TYR A 24 15.38 -3.10 -8.27
CA TYR A 24 14.86 -2.04 -7.40
C TYR A 24 15.95 -1.46 -6.48
N GLN A 25 17.02 -2.21 -6.21
CA GLN A 25 18.17 -1.75 -5.44
C GLN A 25 18.85 -0.54 -6.08
N ASN A 26 18.79 -0.40 -7.41
CA ASN A 26 19.27 0.80 -8.09
C ASN A 26 18.58 2.06 -7.57
N ILE A 27 17.26 1.99 -7.35
CA ILE A 27 16.48 3.12 -6.81
C ILE A 27 16.92 3.42 -5.38
N ILE A 28 17.06 2.40 -4.53
CA ILE A 28 17.45 2.54 -3.11
C ILE A 28 18.84 3.17 -2.99
N ASN A 29 19.75 2.82 -3.90
CA ASN A 29 21.12 3.33 -3.95
C ASN A 29 21.24 4.71 -4.64
N GLY A 30 20.11 5.34 -4.98
CA GLY A 30 20.09 6.67 -5.59
C GLY A 30 20.26 6.70 -7.12
N ASN A 31 20.48 5.56 -7.75
CA ASN A 31 20.56 5.44 -9.21
C ASN A 31 19.14 5.27 -9.78
N MET A 32 18.40 6.35 -9.87
CA MET A 32 17.01 6.35 -10.32
C MET A 32 16.80 7.36 -11.46
N PRO A 33 15.96 7.01 -12.46
CA PRO A 33 15.63 7.93 -13.55
C PRO A 33 14.75 9.09 -13.05
N PRO A 34 14.71 10.22 -13.80
CA PRO A 34 13.98 11.42 -13.39
C PRO A 34 12.49 11.18 -13.08
N TRP A 35 11.83 10.21 -13.71
CA TRP A 35 10.43 9.92 -13.46
C TRP A 35 10.21 9.23 -12.11
N VAL A 36 11.11 8.35 -11.65
CA VAL A 36 11.08 7.76 -10.30
C VAL A 36 11.35 8.84 -9.25
N MET A 37 12.34 9.73 -9.50
CA MET A 37 12.61 10.87 -8.63
C MET A 37 11.37 11.77 -8.48
N ARG A 38 10.65 12.06 -9.57
CA ARG A 38 9.40 12.84 -9.53
C ARG A 38 8.33 12.13 -8.70
N PHE A 39 8.18 10.81 -8.85
CA PHE A 39 7.25 10.02 -8.04
C PHE A 39 7.54 10.18 -6.54
N ILE A 40 8.80 9.95 -6.13
CA ILE A 40 9.19 10.05 -4.72
C ILE A 40 9.01 11.48 -4.18
N LYS A 41 9.33 12.51 -4.98
CA LYS A 41 9.08 13.92 -4.62
C LYS A 41 7.60 14.22 -4.48
N ALA A 42 6.75 13.69 -5.36
CA ALA A 42 5.29 13.88 -5.30
C ALA A 42 4.68 13.23 -4.06
N VAL A 43 5.15 12.03 -3.66
CA VAL A 43 4.76 11.40 -2.38
C VAL A 43 5.15 12.32 -1.20
N GLY A 44 6.37 12.87 -1.21
CA GLY A 44 6.81 13.82 -0.18
C GLY A 44 6.00 15.10 -0.16
N LYS A 45 5.57 15.60 -1.33
CA LYS A 45 4.67 16.75 -1.42
C LYS A 45 3.33 16.46 -0.74
N GLY A 46 2.71 15.30 -1.01
CA GLY A 46 1.46 14.88 -0.36
C GLY A 46 1.62 14.78 1.17
N ILE A 47 2.73 14.22 1.67
CA ILE A 47 3.01 14.18 3.11
C ILE A 47 3.02 15.58 3.71
N ASN A 48 3.67 16.54 3.07
CA ASN A 48 3.77 17.91 3.57
C ASN A 48 2.46 18.70 3.42
N ASP A 49 1.79 18.60 2.27
CA ASP A 49 0.55 19.32 1.98
C ASP A 49 -0.58 18.97 2.95
N PHE A 50 -0.58 17.73 3.46
CA PHE A 50 -1.60 17.21 4.38
C PHE A 50 -1.09 16.94 5.80
N ASP A 51 0.11 17.38 6.16
CA ASP A 51 0.73 17.17 7.49
C ASP A 51 0.62 15.72 7.99
N MET A 52 1.01 14.77 7.11
CA MET A 52 0.77 13.34 7.35
C MET A 52 1.74 12.73 8.35
N ILE A 53 3.01 13.14 8.34
CA ILE A 53 4.08 12.56 9.16
C ILE A 53 4.87 13.69 9.81
N ARG A 54 5.04 13.63 11.13
CA ARG A 54 5.83 14.58 11.92
C ARG A 54 7.12 13.94 12.44
N ASP A 55 8.01 14.77 13.00
CA ASP A 55 9.25 14.29 13.57
C ASP A 55 9.01 13.29 14.72
N LYS A 56 9.80 12.22 14.76
CA LYS A 56 9.78 11.14 15.76
C LYS A 56 8.50 10.28 15.78
N GLU A 57 7.69 10.33 14.72
CA GLU A 57 6.53 9.46 14.63
C GLU A 57 6.90 8.05 14.13
N ASP A 58 6.15 7.05 14.62
CA ASP A 58 6.19 5.68 14.14
C ASP A 58 5.06 5.46 13.14
N VAL A 59 5.40 5.02 11.93
CA VAL A 59 4.46 4.79 10.84
C VAL A 59 4.33 3.31 10.56
N LEU A 60 3.12 2.77 10.72
CA LEU A 60 2.77 1.41 10.34
C LEU A 60 2.29 1.38 8.88
N ILE A 61 3.02 0.70 8.01
CA ILE A 61 2.64 0.51 6.61
C ILE A 61 1.77 -0.74 6.47
N ALA A 62 0.55 -0.58 5.97
CA ALA A 62 -0.34 -1.69 5.63
C ALA A 62 0.08 -2.29 4.28
N VAL A 63 0.63 -3.51 4.31
CA VAL A 63 1.13 -4.20 3.13
C VAL A 63 0.10 -5.22 2.64
N SER A 64 -0.33 -5.09 1.39
CA SER A 64 -1.19 -6.07 0.72
C SER A 64 -0.41 -7.05 -0.17
N GLY A 65 0.90 -6.81 -0.36
CA GLY A 65 1.72 -7.51 -1.36
C GLY A 65 1.53 -7.01 -2.79
N GLY A 66 0.54 -6.16 -3.04
CA GLY A 66 0.32 -5.53 -4.34
C GLY A 66 1.31 -4.39 -4.62
N LYS A 67 1.44 -4.03 -5.91
CA LYS A 67 2.35 -2.99 -6.41
C LYS A 67 2.29 -1.67 -5.63
N ASP A 68 1.09 -1.29 -5.18
CA ASP A 68 0.84 0.03 -4.58
C ASP A 68 1.42 0.10 -3.16
N SER A 69 1.19 -0.94 -2.34
CA SER A 69 1.74 -1.01 -0.98
C SER A 69 3.27 -1.12 -0.96
N LEU A 70 3.84 -1.86 -1.91
CA LEU A 70 5.29 -1.98 -2.05
C LEU A 70 5.93 -0.68 -2.56
N ALA A 71 5.31 -0.01 -3.53
CA ALA A 71 5.75 1.31 -3.99
C ALA A 71 5.68 2.37 -2.88
N LEU A 72 4.62 2.34 -2.04
CA LEU A 72 4.51 3.21 -0.87
C LEU A 72 5.68 2.99 0.09
N ALA A 73 5.96 1.73 0.46
CA ALA A 73 7.05 1.39 1.37
C ALA A 73 8.40 1.91 0.85
N MET A 74 8.68 1.70 -0.43
CA MET A 74 9.90 2.21 -1.07
C MET A 74 9.98 3.74 -1.04
N ALA A 75 8.88 4.42 -1.39
CA ALA A 75 8.85 5.88 -1.40
C ALA A 75 9.08 6.46 0.01
N LEU A 76 8.44 5.90 1.04
CA LEU A 76 8.62 6.35 2.43
C LEU A 76 10.04 6.10 2.93
N SER A 77 10.63 4.94 2.65
CA SER A 77 12.01 4.62 3.00
C SER A 77 13.01 5.61 2.40
N ILE A 78 12.86 5.94 1.12
CA ILE A 78 13.76 6.89 0.45
C ILE A 78 13.52 8.31 0.96
N ARG A 79 12.26 8.72 1.13
CA ARG A 79 11.91 10.05 1.65
C ARG A 79 12.46 10.28 3.06
N ARG A 80 12.46 9.27 3.93
CA ARG A 80 13.05 9.34 5.27
C ARG A 80 14.51 9.84 5.25
N LYS A 81 15.26 9.46 4.21
CA LYS A 81 16.66 9.86 4.05
C LYS A 81 16.84 11.30 3.55
N TRP A 82 15.80 11.93 3.00
CA TRP A 82 15.87 13.26 2.38
C TRP A 82 15.22 14.37 3.21
N LEU A 83 14.49 14.01 4.25
CA LEU A 83 13.77 14.95 5.09
C LEU A 83 14.61 15.35 6.31
N PRO A 84 14.45 16.57 6.84
CA PRO A 84 15.07 16.97 8.10
C PRO A 84 14.36 16.39 9.34
N ILE A 85 13.32 15.61 9.15
CA ILE A 85 12.58 14.91 10.21
C ILE A 85 12.95 13.43 10.24
N ASN A 86 12.97 12.84 11.44
CA ASN A 86 13.19 11.42 11.66
C ASN A 86 11.86 10.74 11.97
N TYR A 87 11.57 9.64 11.30
CA TYR A 87 10.43 8.78 11.60
C TYR A 87 10.79 7.32 11.36
N ASN A 88 10.17 6.43 12.12
CA ASN A 88 10.40 5.01 11.97
C ASN A 88 9.33 4.38 11.07
N LEU A 89 9.73 3.34 10.34
CA LEU A 89 8.86 2.60 9.45
C LEU A 89 8.74 1.16 9.91
N HIS A 90 7.51 0.71 10.08
CA HIS A 90 7.16 -0.67 10.33
C HIS A 90 6.16 -1.11 9.26
N ALA A 91 6.23 -2.35 8.82
CA ALA A 91 5.36 -2.87 7.79
C ALA A 91 4.72 -4.16 8.24
N ILE A 92 3.40 -4.29 8.07
CA ILE A 92 2.66 -5.50 8.40
C ILE A 92 1.87 -5.95 7.19
N MET A 93 1.97 -7.23 6.89
CA MET A 93 1.15 -7.93 5.92
C MET A 93 0.26 -8.93 6.64
N ILE A 94 -1.05 -8.89 6.37
CA ILE A 94 -1.98 -9.91 6.82
C ILE A 94 -2.01 -11.01 5.77
N ASP A 95 -1.62 -12.23 6.18
CA ASP A 95 -1.73 -13.45 5.38
C ASP A 95 -2.98 -14.21 5.82
N TRP A 96 -3.91 -14.45 4.88
CA TRP A 96 -5.17 -15.13 5.22
C TRP A 96 -4.99 -16.62 5.29
N THR A 97 -5.43 -17.24 6.39
CA THR A 97 -5.34 -18.70 6.56
C THR A 97 -6.14 -19.48 5.52
N GLU A 98 -7.23 -18.89 5.00
CA GLU A 98 -8.09 -19.49 3.97
C GLU A 98 -7.51 -19.34 2.55
N HIS A 99 -6.68 -18.34 2.34
CA HIS A 99 -6.06 -18.03 1.05
C HIS A 99 -4.62 -17.55 1.27
N PRO A 100 -3.74 -18.44 1.76
CA PRO A 100 -2.37 -18.06 2.08
C PRO A 100 -1.60 -17.65 0.82
N ILE A 101 -0.69 -16.71 0.99
CA ILE A 101 0.23 -16.35 -0.08
C ILE A 101 1.17 -17.52 -0.38
N ASP A 102 1.55 -17.66 -1.65
CA ASP A 102 2.53 -18.66 -2.04
C ASP A 102 3.82 -18.50 -1.21
N PRO A 103 4.27 -19.57 -0.50
CA PRO A 103 5.45 -19.49 0.36
C PRO A 103 6.72 -18.97 -0.31
N SER A 104 6.84 -19.10 -1.63
CA SER A 104 7.98 -18.59 -2.40
C SER A 104 8.14 -17.07 -2.37
N TYR A 105 7.03 -16.33 -2.14
CA TYR A 105 7.08 -14.87 -2.03
C TYR A 105 7.54 -14.37 -0.65
N LYS A 106 7.36 -15.15 0.43
CA LYS A 106 7.71 -14.72 1.80
C LYS A 106 9.19 -14.29 1.91
N PRO A 107 10.18 -15.07 1.47
CA PRO A 107 11.58 -14.65 1.53
C PRO A 107 11.89 -13.44 0.65
N LEU A 108 11.22 -13.27 -0.50
CA LEU A 108 11.41 -12.13 -1.37
C LEU A 108 10.91 -10.83 -0.73
N LEU A 109 9.76 -10.89 -0.05
CA LEU A 109 9.23 -9.75 0.70
C LEU A 109 10.14 -9.39 1.87
N VAL A 110 10.57 -10.38 2.66
CA VAL A 110 11.50 -10.15 3.78
C VAL A 110 12.78 -9.47 3.30
N GLN A 111 13.35 -9.94 2.19
CA GLN A 111 14.54 -9.31 1.61
C GLN A 111 14.27 -7.88 1.13
N TYR A 112 13.12 -7.65 0.47
CA TYR A 112 12.73 -6.33 -0.01
C TYR A 112 12.61 -5.31 1.13
N PHE A 113 11.91 -5.64 2.21
CA PHE A 113 11.76 -4.76 3.36
C PHE A 113 13.07 -4.57 4.13
N LYS A 114 13.91 -5.60 4.21
CA LYS A 114 15.26 -5.49 4.77
C LYS A 114 16.12 -4.50 3.98
N ASP A 115 16.09 -4.57 2.65
CA ASP A 115 16.84 -3.64 1.77
C ASP A 115 16.32 -2.19 1.91
N LEU A 116 15.04 -2.02 2.23
CA LEU A 116 14.42 -0.72 2.52
C LEU A 116 14.69 -0.20 3.94
N ASP A 117 15.34 -0.99 4.79
CA ASP A 117 15.53 -0.68 6.22
C ASP A 117 14.17 -0.43 6.92
N ILE A 118 13.23 -1.36 6.74
CA ILE A 118 11.89 -1.36 7.32
C ILE A 118 11.69 -2.67 8.08
N ASN A 119 11.26 -2.59 9.35
CA ASN A 119 10.83 -3.76 10.11
C ASN A 119 9.56 -4.34 9.49
N PHE A 120 9.61 -5.58 9.04
CA PHE A 120 8.50 -6.24 8.33
C PHE A 120 8.08 -7.52 9.00
N GLU A 121 6.76 -7.70 9.12
CA GLU A 121 6.14 -8.89 9.70
C GLU A 121 4.96 -9.35 8.86
N ILE A 122 4.82 -10.67 8.73
CA ILE A 122 3.65 -11.33 8.14
C ILE A 122 2.86 -11.93 9.29
N VAL A 123 1.60 -11.50 9.44
CA VAL A 123 0.69 -11.95 10.51
C VAL A 123 -0.40 -12.81 9.89
N GLU A 124 -0.44 -14.09 10.29
CA GLU A 124 -1.49 -15.01 9.86
C GLU A 124 -2.79 -14.71 10.62
N GLN A 125 -3.89 -14.57 9.90
CA GLN A 125 -5.20 -14.24 10.44
C GLN A 125 -6.30 -14.94 9.64
N SER A 126 -7.42 -15.27 10.29
CA SER A 126 -8.60 -15.73 9.58
C SER A 126 -9.29 -14.55 8.88
N GLN A 127 -9.66 -14.78 7.62
CA GLN A 127 -10.45 -13.82 6.85
C GLN A 127 -11.86 -13.66 7.42
N PHE A 128 -12.37 -14.73 8.07
CA PHE A 128 -13.71 -14.79 8.63
C PHE A 128 -13.67 -14.52 10.13
N PRO A 129 -14.38 -13.50 10.63
CA PRO A 129 -14.60 -13.35 12.08
C PRO A 129 -15.34 -14.58 12.63
N THR A 130 -15.01 -15.01 13.84
CA THR A 130 -15.66 -16.17 14.51
C THR A 130 -17.18 -16.06 14.65
N SER A 131 -17.72 -14.84 14.61
CA SER A 131 -19.15 -14.53 14.65
C SER A 131 -19.86 -14.61 13.29
N PHE A 132 -19.12 -14.91 12.21
CA PHE A 132 -19.63 -14.84 10.84
C PHE A 132 -20.04 -16.24 10.35
N LYS A 133 -21.30 -16.42 9.98
CA LYS A 133 -21.78 -17.73 9.55
C LYS A 133 -22.17 -17.83 8.08
N ASP A 134 -22.54 -16.73 7.41
CA ASP A 134 -23.02 -16.78 6.02
C ASP A 134 -22.79 -15.44 5.29
N ASP A 135 -22.69 -15.48 3.95
CA ASP A 135 -22.64 -14.33 3.03
C ASP A 135 -21.42 -13.36 3.20
N PHE A 136 -20.22 -13.94 3.24
CA PHE A 136 -19.01 -13.14 3.22
C PHE A 136 -18.79 -12.49 1.85
N ASN A 137 -18.54 -11.19 1.85
CA ASN A 137 -18.32 -10.41 0.64
C ASN A 137 -17.08 -9.48 0.76
N CYS A 138 -16.68 -8.85 -0.35
CA CYS A 138 -15.53 -7.96 -0.39
C CYS A 138 -15.59 -6.80 0.61
N TYR A 139 -16.78 -6.29 0.91
CA TYR A 139 -16.96 -5.22 1.90
C TYR A 139 -16.60 -5.71 3.31
N LEU A 140 -17.09 -6.88 3.70
CA LEU A 140 -16.82 -7.47 5.00
C LEU A 140 -15.35 -7.90 5.14
N CYS A 141 -14.76 -8.43 4.06
CA CYS A 141 -13.33 -8.70 4.01
C CYS A 141 -12.49 -7.44 4.27
N ALA A 142 -12.79 -6.37 3.57
CA ALA A 142 -12.08 -5.10 3.73
C ALA A 142 -12.27 -4.51 5.15
N ARG A 143 -13.49 -4.64 5.70
CA ARG A 143 -13.80 -4.22 7.07
C ARG A 143 -13.04 -5.04 8.11
N ASN A 144 -13.00 -6.38 7.97
CA ASN A 144 -12.27 -7.26 8.87
C ASN A 144 -10.75 -7.00 8.81
N ARG A 145 -10.19 -6.86 7.59
CA ARG A 145 -8.78 -6.51 7.40
C ARG A 145 -8.42 -5.21 8.11
N ARG A 146 -9.27 -4.18 7.97
CA ARG A 146 -9.07 -2.89 8.63
C ARG A 146 -9.14 -3.02 10.15
N ARG A 147 -10.11 -3.79 10.68
CA ARG A 147 -10.24 -4.05 12.12
C ARG A 147 -8.96 -4.69 12.67
N ILE A 148 -8.49 -5.78 12.06
CA ILE A 148 -7.27 -6.48 12.47
C ILE A 148 -6.05 -5.53 12.45
N LEU A 149 -5.92 -4.75 11.38
CA LEU A 149 -4.83 -3.78 11.26
C LEU A 149 -4.88 -2.71 12.37
N PHE A 150 -6.06 -2.23 12.72
CA PHE A 150 -6.26 -1.24 13.77
C PHE A 150 -6.02 -1.84 15.16
N ASP A 151 -6.44 -3.09 15.38
CA ASP A 151 -6.17 -3.82 16.63
C ASP A 151 -4.66 -4.00 16.83
N ILE A 152 -3.92 -4.37 15.79
CA ILE A 152 -2.45 -4.47 15.83
C ILE A 152 -1.82 -3.11 16.08
N ALA A 153 -2.28 -2.07 15.40
CA ALA A 153 -1.77 -0.71 15.60
C ALA A 153 -1.97 -0.24 17.04
N ALA A 154 -3.16 -0.47 17.61
CA ALA A 154 -3.46 -0.11 19.01
C ALA A 154 -2.59 -0.90 20.02
N GLN A 155 -2.45 -2.21 19.83
CA GLN A 155 -1.64 -3.06 20.71
C GLN A 155 -0.15 -2.67 20.71
N ARG A 156 0.34 -2.15 19.59
CA ARG A 156 1.75 -1.76 19.42
C ARG A 156 1.98 -0.25 19.53
N ASN A 157 0.96 0.51 19.94
CA ASN A 157 0.99 1.97 20.12
C ASN A 157 1.31 2.77 18.83
N PHE A 158 0.98 2.24 17.66
CA PHE A 158 1.06 3.02 16.42
C PHE A 158 -0.13 3.97 16.33
N ARG A 159 0.15 5.24 16.13
CA ARG A 159 -0.86 6.27 15.86
C ARG A 159 -1.08 6.52 14.36
N LEU A 160 -0.14 6.14 13.51
CA LEU A 160 -0.18 6.34 12.06
C LEU A 160 -0.21 5.01 11.33
N VAL A 161 -1.20 4.83 10.46
CA VAL A 161 -1.29 3.72 9.51
C VAL A 161 -1.25 4.26 8.09
N ALA A 162 -0.18 3.97 7.35
CA ALA A 162 -0.02 4.37 5.96
C ALA A 162 -0.61 3.32 5.02
N MET A 163 -1.49 3.73 4.12
CA MET A 163 -2.13 2.89 3.11
C MET A 163 -1.76 3.31 1.69
N GLY A 164 -1.56 2.33 0.81
CA GLY A 164 -1.14 2.51 -0.57
C GLY A 164 -2.21 3.00 -1.54
N HIS A 165 -3.23 3.74 -1.07
CA HIS A 165 -4.25 4.31 -1.93
C HIS A 165 -3.69 5.46 -2.76
N HIS A 166 -4.13 5.54 -4.02
CA HIS A 166 -3.67 6.50 -5.00
C HIS A 166 -4.82 7.30 -5.63
N LEU A 167 -4.54 8.23 -6.54
CA LEU A 167 -5.53 9.14 -7.13
C LEU A 167 -6.67 8.40 -7.84
N ASP A 168 -6.36 7.34 -8.56
CA ASP A 168 -7.39 6.54 -9.26
C ASP A 168 -8.35 5.88 -8.26
N ASP A 169 -7.87 5.38 -7.09
CA ASP A 169 -8.73 4.85 -6.02
C ASP A 169 -9.67 5.91 -5.45
N LEU A 170 -9.17 7.13 -5.28
CA LEU A 170 -9.97 8.26 -4.82
C LEU A 170 -11.10 8.54 -5.80
N VAL A 171 -10.79 8.64 -7.09
CA VAL A 171 -11.77 8.91 -8.15
C VAL A 171 -12.81 7.79 -8.24
N GLU A 172 -12.37 6.53 -8.25
CA GLU A 172 -13.26 5.37 -8.26
C GLU A 172 -14.19 5.37 -7.04
N THR A 173 -13.67 5.71 -5.86
CA THR A 173 -14.48 5.81 -4.63
C THR A 173 -15.48 6.95 -4.68
N SER A 174 -15.09 8.13 -5.22
CA SER A 174 -15.97 9.26 -5.42
C SER A 174 -17.14 8.91 -6.32
N MET A 175 -16.84 8.27 -7.46
CA MET A 175 -17.86 7.85 -8.42
C MET A 175 -18.78 6.77 -7.84
N MET A 176 -18.22 5.79 -7.11
CA MET A 176 -19.04 4.79 -6.39
C MET A 176 -20.01 5.43 -5.42
N ASN A 177 -19.54 6.36 -4.60
CA ASN A 177 -20.40 7.02 -3.61
C ASN A 177 -21.46 7.87 -4.29
N LEU A 178 -21.07 8.63 -5.33
CA LEU A 178 -22.02 9.47 -6.07
C LEU A 178 -23.11 8.66 -6.75
N PHE A 179 -22.75 7.63 -7.52
CA PHE A 179 -23.71 6.92 -8.37
C PHE A 179 -24.52 5.86 -7.63
N PHE A 180 -23.96 5.24 -6.58
CA PHE A 180 -24.63 4.15 -5.87
C PHE A 180 -25.14 4.50 -4.48
N ARG A 181 -24.74 5.67 -3.94
CA ARG A 181 -25.18 6.13 -2.61
C ARG A 181 -25.77 7.54 -2.61
N GLY A 182 -25.68 8.28 -3.72
CA GLY A 182 -26.13 9.66 -3.78
C GLY A 182 -25.31 10.63 -2.90
N ASP A 183 -24.07 10.26 -2.58
CA ASP A 183 -23.18 11.02 -1.71
C ASP A 183 -21.87 11.35 -2.42
N PHE A 184 -21.57 12.64 -2.59
CA PHE A 184 -20.31 13.07 -3.19
C PHE A 184 -19.21 13.13 -2.12
N SER A 185 -18.82 11.97 -1.62
CA SER A 185 -17.76 11.78 -0.66
C SER A 185 -16.66 10.87 -1.20
N THR A 186 -15.48 10.92 -0.57
CA THR A 186 -14.33 10.10 -0.93
C THR A 186 -13.47 9.78 0.28
N MET A 187 -12.33 9.11 0.06
CA MET A 187 -11.34 8.87 1.10
C MET A 187 -10.49 10.11 1.36
N ASN A 188 -10.37 10.53 2.60
CA ASN A 188 -9.53 11.65 2.99
C ASN A 188 -8.03 11.30 2.94
N PRO A 189 -7.13 12.24 2.57
CA PRO A 189 -5.69 12.05 2.65
C PRO A 189 -5.20 11.66 4.04
N VAL A 190 -5.76 12.28 5.06
CA VAL A 190 -5.61 11.93 6.48
C VAL A 190 -7.00 11.70 7.06
N GLN A 191 -7.21 10.56 7.65
CA GLN A 191 -8.50 10.17 8.23
C GLN A 191 -8.32 9.80 9.69
N GLU A 192 -8.99 10.54 10.56
CA GLU A 192 -8.98 10.30 11.99
C GLU A 192 -9.93 9.17 12.40
N PHE A 193 -9.52 8.39 13.40
CA PHE A 193 -10.30 7.34 14.05
C PHE A 193 -10.12 7.40 15.56
N PHE A 194 -11.18 6.99 16.29
CA PHE A 194 -11.14 6.83 17.74
C PHE A 194 -10.71 8.11 18.50
N ASP A 195 -11.30 9.25 18.14
CA ASP A 195 -11.03 10.55 18.76
C ASP A 195 -9.53 10.91 18.78
N GLY A 196 -8.87 10.78 17.62
CA GLY A 196 -7.47 11.14 17.43
C GLY A 196 -6.45 10.11 17.93
N LYS A 197 -6.90 8.93 18.36
CA LYS A 197 -5.98 7.86 18.79
C LYS A 197 -5.29 7.15 17.63
N LEU A 198 -5.90 7.16 16.43
CA LEU A 198 -5.36 6.54 15.23
C LEU A 198 -5.66 7.41 14.01
N TYR A 199 -4.69 7.54 13.12
CA TYR A 199 -4.83 8.22 11.83
C TYR A 199 -4.45 7.27 10.70
N VAL A 200 -5.30 7.20 9.68
CA VAL A 200 -4.95 6.56 8.40
C VAL A 200 -4.46 7.63 7.45
N ILE A 201 -3.25 7.48 6.95
CA ILE A 201 -2.63 8.40 6.00
C ILE A 201 -2.49 7.75 4.62
N ARG A 202 -2.59 8.55 3.56
CA ARG A 202 -2.52 8.11 2.16
C ARG A 202 -1.50 8.94 1.37
N PRO A 203 -0.19 8.71 1.58
CA PRO A 203 0.86 9.54 0.99
C PRO A 203 0.87 9.59 -0.54
N MET A 204 0.23 8.62 -1.20
CA MET A 204 0.15 8.53 -2.65
C MET A 204 -1.18 9.03 -3.24
N ILE A 205 -2.00 9.76 -2.45
CA ILE A 205 -3.35 10.15 -2.86
C ILE A 205 -3.41 11.03 -4.13
N GLU A 206 -2.33 11.73 -4.46
CA GLU A 206 -2.20 12.54 -5.68
C GLU A 206 -1.42 11.78 -6.80
N ILE A 207 -1.05 10.52 -6.61
CA ILE A 207 -0.26 9.73 -7.57
C ILE A 207 -1.18 8.95 -8.51
N HIS A 208 -0.94 9.01 -9.83
CA HIS A 208 -1.65 8.20 -10.81
C HIS A 208 -1.23 6.73 -10.74
N GLU A 209 -2.19 5.81 -10.86
CA GLU A 209 -1.95 4.36 -10.90
C GLU A 209 -0.92 3.96 -11.98
N GLN A 210 -0.92 4.68 -13.12
CA GLN A 210 -0.01 4.41 -14.22
C GLN A 210 1.47 4.51 -13.81
N VAL A 211 1.82 5.42 -12.89
CA VAL A 211 3.20 5.54 -12.37
C VAL A 211 3.58 4.29 -11.59
N LEU A 212 2.66 3.77 -10.76
CA LEU A 212 2.86 2.57 -9.95
C LEU A 212 2.95 1.31 -10.82
N LYS A 213 2.10 1.22 -11.85
CA LYS A 213 2.18 0.15 -12.86
C LYS A 213 3.52 0.15 -13.57
N ARG A 214 3.96 1.33 -14.05
CA ARG A 214 5.27 1.48 -14.69
C ARG A 214 6.40 1.06 -13.77
N LEU A 215 6.35 1.45 -12.47
CA LEU A 215 7.36 1.07 -11.49
C LEU A 215 7.46 -0.46 -11.34
N ALA A 216 6.32 -1.14 -11.16
CA ALA A 216 6.28 -2.60 -11.01
C ALA A 216 6.63 -3.37 -12.30
N GLN A 217 6.43 -2.75 -13.49
CA GLN A 217 6.83 -3.32 -14.77
C GLN A 217 8.32 -3.15 -15.05
N THR A 218 8.88 -2.02 -14.63
CA THR A 218 10.29 -1.69 -14.92
C THR A 218 11.25 -2.36 -13.93
N TYR A 219 10.85 -2.51 -12.67
CA TYR A 219 11.72 -3.00 -11.60
C TYR A 219 11.23 -4.33 -11.04
N ASP A 220 12.18 -5.13 -10.53
CA ASP A 220 11.95 -6.46 -9.95
C ASP A 220 11.36 -6.42 -8.53
N ILE A 221 10.42 -5.50 -8.29
CA ILE A 221 9.69 -5.40 -7.03
C ILE A 221 8.86 -6.69 -6.84
N PRO A 222 8.90 -7.34 -5.66
CA PRO A 222 8.28 -8.65 -5.43
C PRO A 222 6.75 -8.55 -5.28
N VAL A 223 6.06 -8.15 -6.34
CA VAL A 223 4.60 -7.99 -6.36
C VAL A 223 3.92 -9.36 -6.34
N ILE A 224 3.07 -9.59 -5.34
CA ILE A 224 2.27 -10.79 -5.22
C ILE A 224 1.00 -10.64 -6.06
N LYS A 225 0.66 -11.69 -6.81
CA LYS A 225 -0.64 -11.77 -7.48
C LYS A 225 -1.74 -12.03 -6.43
N PRO A 226 -2.89 -11.35 -6.53
CA PRO A 226 -4.01 -11.62 -5.64
C PRO A 226 -4.41 -13.11 -5.68
N VAL A 227 -4.57 -13.71 -4.51
CA VAL A 227 -5.00 -15.12 -4.37
C VAL A 227 -6.52 -15.20 -4.17
N CYS A 228 -7.16 -14.06 -3.86
CA CYS A 228 -8.58 -13.98 -3.56
C CYS A 228 -9.43 -14.28 -4.80
N PRO A 229 -10.34 -15.28 -4.75
CA PRO A 229 -11.21 -15.64 -5.89
C PRO A 229 -12.24 -14.54 -6.22
N TYR A 230 -12.50 -13.60 -5.31
CA TYR A 230 -13.49 -12.52 -5.47
C TYR A 230 -12.89 -11.20 -5.98
N ASP A 231 -11.62 -11.17 -6.35
CA ASP A 231 -10.92 -9.92 -6.71
C ASP A 231 -11.49 -9.25 -7.98
N GLN A 232 -12.10 -10.03 -8.88
CA GLN A 232 -12.61 -9.54 -10.16
C GLN A 232 -14.12 -9.29 -10.21
N THR A 233 -14.87 -9.61 -9.16
CA THR A 233 -16.34 -9.53 -9.13
C THR A 233 -16.82 -8.42 -8.18
N ASN A 234 -16.44 -7.17 -8.43
CA ASN A 234 -16.88 -6.07 -7.58
C ASN A 234 -17.23 -4.82 -8.40
N ILE A 235 -18.13 -3.99 -7.88
CA ILE A 235 -18.58 -2.72 -8.48
C ILE A 235 -17.42 -1.83 -8.95
N ARG A 236 -16.27 -1.87 -8.26
CA ARG A 236 -15.10 -1.11 -8.63
C ARG A 236 -14.48 -1.59 -9.94
N ALA A 237 -14.48 -2.91 -10.19
CA ALA A 237 -13.99 -3.48 -11.44
C ALA A 237 -14.87 -3.03 -12.64
N ASP A 238 -16.18 -2.94 -12.43
CA ASP A 238 -17.13 -2.47 -13.45
C ASP A 238 -17.02 -0.97 -13.69
N LEU A 239 -16.74 -0.18 -12.65
CA LEU A 239 -16.64 1.27 -12.74
C LEU A 239 -15.32 1.74 -13.40
N LYS A 240 -14.24 1.01 -13.21
CA LYS A 240 -12.90 1.38 -13.70
C LYS A 240 -12.85 1.63 -15.23
N PRO A 241 -13.48 0.82 -16.10
CA PRO A 241 -13.58 1.12 -17.54
C PRO A 241 -14.30 2.44 -17.84
N ILE A 242 -15.35 2.77 -17.08
CA ILE A 242 -16.13 4.00 -17.24
C ILE A 242 -15.27 5.22 -16.89
N VAL A 243 -14.58 5.17 -15.76
CA VAL A 243 -13.62 6.23 -15.36
C VAL A 243 -12.54 6.42 -16.43
N ASN A 244 -12.03 5.32 -16.99
CA ASN A 244 -11.04 5.40 -18.06
C ASN A 244 -11.58 6.03 -19.36
N GLN A 245 -12.87 5.86 -19.66
CA GLN A 245 -13.51 6.57 -20.79
C GLN A 245 -13.59 8.08 -20.53
N LEU A 246 -14.00 8.50 -19.34
CA LEU A 246 -14.02 9.92 -18.95
C LEU A 246 -12.61 10.54 -19.05
N VAL A 247 -11.59 9.84 -18.60
CA VAL A 247 -10.19 10.30 -18.71
C VAL A 247 -9.71 10.42 -20.16
N LYS A 248 -10.24 9.60 -21.09
CA LYS A 248 -9.95 9.77 -22.53
C LYS A 248 -10.60 11.02 -23.12
N MET A 249 -11.74 11.46 -22.56
CA MET A 249 -12.42 12.69 -22.98
C MET A 249 -11.69 13.92 -22.44
N ASP A 250 -11.25 13.89 -21.19
CA ASP A 250 -10.43 14.93 -20.57
C ASP A 250 -9.36 14.31 -19.67
N LYS A 251 -8.10 14.53 -20.05
CA LYS A 251 -6.93 14.01 -19.33
C LYS A 251 -6.83 14.50 -17.88
N PHE A 252 -7.48 15.61 -17.53
CA PHE A 252 -7.49 16.19 -16.18
C PHE A 252 -8.68 15.73 -15.33
N THR A 253 -9.50 14.82 -15.81
CA THR A 253 -10.67 14.30 -15.08
C THR A 253 -10.34 13.89 -13.64
N ARG A 254 -9.22 13.21 -13.41
CA ARG A 254 -8.83 12.76 -12.06
C ARG A 254 -8.52 13.93 -11.13
N GLU A 255 -7.77 14.90 -11.62
CA GLU A 255 -7.41 16.11 -10.89
C GLU A 255 -8.63 16.98 -10.62
N HIS A 256 -9.58 17.05 -11.56
CA HIS A 256 -10.85 17.76 -11.38
C HIS A 256 -11.71 17.14 -10.28
N VAL A 257 -11.82 15.81 -10.25
CA VAL A 257 -12.54 15.11 -9.18
C VAL A 257 -11.83 15.33 -7.83
N PHE A 258 -10.51 15.21 -7.78
CA PHE A 258 -9.73 15.47 -6.57
C PHE A 258 -9.95 16.90 -6.05
N LYS A 259 -9.87 17.88 -6.94
CA LYS A 259 -10.08 19.29 -6.61
C LYS A 259 -11.49 19.59 -6.13
N ALA A 260 -12.50 18.93 -6.71
CA ALA A 260 -13.89 19.14 -6.35
C ALA A 260 -14.22 18.73 -4.91
N HIS A 261 -13.42 17.88 -4.28
CA HIS A 261 -13.58 17.50 -2.87
C HIS A 261 -12.98 18.49 -1.88
N ASP A 262 -12.20 19.49 -2.32
CA ASP A 262 -11.54 20.50 -1.48
C ASP A 262 -10.79 19.92 -0.25
N LEU A 263 -10.09 18.82 -0.45
CA LEU A 263 -9.46 18.02 0.61
C LEU A 263 -8.34 18.75 1.37
N LYS A 264 -7.84 19.88 0.84
CA LYS A 264 -6.77 20.67 1.48
C LYS A 264 -7.26 21.48 2.69
N CYS A 265 -8.57 21.75 2.78
CA CYS A 265 -9.14 22.51 3.89
C CYS A 265 -9.52 21.65 5.11
N SER A 266 -9.46 20.33 5.01
CA SER A 266 -10.25 19.48 5.90
C SER A 266 -9.56 18.91 7.12
N ILE A 267 -8.22 19.00 7.32
CA ILE A 267 -7.64 18.41 8.54
C ILE A 267 -6.43 19.19 9.04
N LYS A 268 -6.60 19.90 10.13
CA LYS A 268 -5.49 20.22 11.05
C LYS A 268 -5.43 19.10 12.10
N ARG A 269 -4.37 18.32 12.12
CA ARG A 269 -4.05 17.44 13.24
C ARG A 269 -3.63 18.32 14.41
N TYR A 270 -4.39 18.30 15.49
CA TYR A 270 -4.06 18.97 16.74
C TYR A 270 -3.28 18.06 17.66
#